data_69fff838137b11727938c2ad1a99b7bf
#
_entry.id   69fff838137b11727938c2ad1a99b7bf
#
_cell.length_a   1.000
_cell.length_b   1.000
_cell.length_c   1.000
_cell.angle_alpha   90.00
_cell.angle_beta   90.00
_cell.angle_gamma   90.00
#
_symmetry.space_group_name_H-M   'P 1'
#
loop_
_entity.id
_entity.type
_entity.pdbx_description
1 polymer ?
#
loop_
_entity_poly.entity_id
_entity_poly.type
_entity_poly.pdbx_seq_one_letter_code
_entity_poly.pdbx_strand_id
1 'polypeptide(L)'
;MLRTQLYADPHNLFVHDLVLDSCRRYGQKIALVDASCGRRLTYAEYGDTVESLARGLIAAGVQPGDVVAIFLANSWEFCVAYHATTLAGAIPTLLNPTYREREVRYQLENSRAVILISDGANLEGINLAGLSNLRRVYATRTPAPGSEAFASLLTAATAAYPKPDQSSEQTIAALPYSSGTTGLPKGVMLSHFNLVANVYQLLGPNATMLTSADNVLCCLPLYHIYGLNVILNPALILGATLVLVPRFQTQPFIQLLRDEGITMMPLVPPAINALCQAAEAGEFPAGHKVRWIKSGAAALAPDLARRFTALTNILVCQGYGMTEASPVTHLGFLEPALYHPDSIGHPLAQTDCRVLSSFDIDPARTAGDLTEVPTGQPGELVMRGPQIMLGYWHEPQATASVLRDGWYWSGDIVTRDGEGFYRVVDRRKEMIKYKGFAVAPAEVEAVLLEHPAVKECGVVGRADAAAGEIPVAFVALRDGFVDGKKLEAELCAFVADRLTHYKQPREVHFVSAVPKTASGKILRRELRKAIS
;
A
#
# COMPACT_ATOMS: atom_id res chain seq x y z
N MET A 1 4.74 26.07 -14.58
CA MET A 1 5.34 25.39 -15.75
C MET A 1 5.27 23.86 -15.64
N LEU A 2 5.72 23.20 -14.55
CA LEU A 2 5.56 21.74 -14.39
C LEU A 2 4.10 21.28 -14.45
N ARG A 3 3.16 21.95 -13.77
CA ARG A 3 1.73 21.60 -13.83
C ARG A 3 1.15 21.59 -15.24
N THR A 4 1.66 22.43 -16.13
CA THR A 4 1.14 22.55 -17.52
C THR A 4 1.76 21.50 -18.46
N GLN A 5 3.01 21.10 -18.25
CA GLN A 5 3.65 20.00 -19.00
C GLN A 5 3.14 18.62 -18.60
N LEU A 6 2.78 18.44 -17.33
CA LEU A 6 2.23 17.22 -16.74
C LEU A 6 0.83 16.85 -17.31
N TYR A 7 0.09 17.80 -17.87
CA TYR A 7 -1.22 17.56 -18.50
C TYR A 7 -1.15 17.45 -20.05
N ALA A 8 0.06 17.57 -20.64
CA ALA A 8 0.14 17.70 -22.10
C ALA A 8 -0.01 16.37 -22.85
N ASP A 9 0.54 15.25 -22.35
CA ASP A 9 0.33 13.90 -22.92
C ASP A 9 0.87 12.81 -21.96
N PRO A 10 0.05 12.21 -21.09
CA PRO A 10 0.47 11.11 -20.25
C PRO A 10 0.75 9.81 -21.03
N HIS A 11 0.27 9.70 -22.27
CA HIS A 11 0.32 8.46 -23.06
C HIS A 11 1.72 8.02 -23.48
N ASN A 12 2.72 8.92 -23.43
CA ASN A 12 4.11 8.60 -23.77
C ASN A 12 5.10 8.83 -22.64
N LEU A 13 4.63 8.90 -21.38
CA LEU A 13 5.48 9.16 -20.24
C LEU A 13 5.86 7.87 -19.50
N PHE A 14 7.15 7.66 -19.34
CA PHE A 14 7.70 6.56 -18.55
C PHE A 14 8.13 7.08 -17.17
N VAL A 15 7.94 6.26 -16.13
CA VAL A 15 8.28 6.66 -14.75
C VAL A 15 9.74 7.06 -14.62
N HIS A 16 10.65 6.29 -15.23
CA HIS A 16 12.08 6.58 -15.17
C HIS A 16 12.45 7.88 -15.87
N ASP A 17 11.79 8.25 -16.98
CA ASP A 17 12.05 9.51 -17.67
C ASP A 17 11.74 10.72 -16.79
N LEU A 18 10.60 10.70 -16.09
CA LEU A 18 10.21 11.77 -15.17
C LEU A 18 11.18 11.92 -14.01
N VAL A 19 11.68 10.79 -13.49
CA VAL A 19 12.67 10.81 -12.40
C VAL A 19 14.02 11.34 -12.93
N LEU A 20 14.49 10.88 -14.09
CA LEU A 20 15.74 11.35 -14.68
C LEU A 20 15.66 12.83 -15.11
N ASP A 21 14.50 13.31 -15.55
CA ASP A 21 14.27 14.75 -15.78
C ASP A 21 14.46 15.56 -14.50
N SER A 22 13.94 15.05 -13.38
CA SER A 22 14.16 15.68 -12.09
C SER A 22 15.62 15.60 -11.65
N CYS A 23 16.33 14.50 -11.93
CA CYS A 23 17.77 14.38 -11.68
C CYS A 23 18.56 15.46 -12.42
N ARG A 24 18.25 15.71 -13.67
CA ARG A 24 18.84 16.80 -14.46
C ARG A 24 18.50 18.19 -13.91
N ARG A 25 17.25 18.40 -13.48
CA ARG A 25 16.74 19.69 -13.00
C ARG A 25 17.29 20.08 -11.64
N TYR A 26 17.32 19.15 -10.68
CA TYR A 26 17.66 19.44 -9.28
C TYR A 26 19.12 19.12 -8.94
N GLY A 27 19.87 18.46 -9.79
CA GLY A 27 21.31 18.26 -9.75
C GLY A 27 21.90 18.03 -8.35
N GLN A 28 22.44 19.07 -7.75
CA GLN A 28 23.15 19.00 -6.47
C GLN A 28 22.23 18.91 -5.23
N LYS A 29 20.92 19.02 -5.41
CA LYS A 29 20.01 18.85 -4.28
C LYS A 29 19.99 17.39 -3.82
N ILE A 30 19.85 17.17 -2.51
CA ILE A 30 19.70 15.82 -1.96
C ILE A 30 18.36 15.24 -2.41
N ALA A 31 18.43 14.12 -3.13
CA ALA A 31 17.28 13.32 -3.55
C ALA A 31 16.89 12.31 -2.48
N LEU A 32 17.88 11.67 -1.86
CA LEU A 32 17.66 10.53 -0.98
C LEU A 32 18.64 10.53 0.19
N VAL A 33 18.12 10.22 1.37
CA VAL A 33 18.86 9.92 2.60
C VAL A 33 18.48 8.52 3.06
N ASP A 34 19.41 7.59 3.07
CA ASP A 34 19.22 6.25 3.65
C ASP A 34 19.67 6.28 5.11
N ALA A 35 18.73 6.39 6.05
CA ALA A 35 19.03 6.50 7.48
C ALA A 35 19.63 5.20 8.05
N SER A 36 19.53 4.05 7.35
CA SER A 36 20.09 2.78 7.82
C SER A 36 21.62 2.71 7.72
N CYS A 37 22.21 3.46 6.78
CA CYS A 37 23.66 3.48 6.54
C CYS A 37 24.25 4.90 6.46
N GLY A 38 23.43 5.94 6.62
CA GLY A 38 23.85 7.33 6.53
C GLY A 38 24.16 7.81 5.11
N ARG A 39 23.88 7.01 4.07
CA ARG A 39 24.15 7.40 2.69
C ARG A 39 23.22 8.50 2.23
N ARG A 40 23.79 9.53 1.61
CA ARG A 40 23.06 10.63 0.99
C ARG A 40 23.41 10.67 -0.49
N LEU A 41 22.40 10.76 -1.34
CA LEU A 41 22.57 10.91 -2.78
C LEU A 41 21.95 12.22 -3.22
N THR A 42 22.68 13.01 -3.98
CA THR A 42 22.11 14.13 -4.73
C THR A 42 21.27 13.59 -5.89
N TYR A 43 20.43 14.43 -6.49
CA TYR A 43 19.67 14.06 -7.69
C TYR A 43 20.60 13.65 -8.84
N ALA A 44 21.73 14.34 -9.04
CA ALA A 44 22.71 13.96 -10.06
C ALA A 44 23.29 12.58 -9.79
N GLU A 45 23.80 12.33 -8.57
CA GLU A 45 24.34 11.02 -8.18
C GLU A 45 23.31 9.89 -8.27
N TYR A 46 22.05 10.19 -7.93
CA TYR A 46 20.96 9.23 -8.06
C TYR A 46 20.73 8.87 -9.52
N GLY A 47 20.63 9.85 -10.41
CA GLY A 47 20.46 9.65 -11.84
C GLY A 47 21.61 8.85 -12.47
N ASP A 48 22.85 9.27 -12.18
CA ASP A 48 24.07 8.57 -12.66
C ASP A 48 24.09 7.11 -12.19
N THR A 49 23.68 6.85 -10.95
CA THR A 49 23.63 5.48 -10.41
C THR A 49 22.54 4.65 -11.06
N VAL A 50 21.35 5.22 -11.32
CA VAL A 50 20.26 4.56 -12.05
C VAL A 50 20.70 4.20 -13.47
N GLU A 51 21.31 5.14 -14.18
CA GLU A 51 21.80 4.91 -15.53
C GLU A 51 22.91 3.85 -15.59
N SER A 52 23.86 3.93 -14.65
CA SER A 52 24.95 2.94 -14.55
C SER A 52 24.41 1.53 -14.29
N LEU A 53 23.47 1.40 -13.34
CA LEU A 53 22.86 0.11 -13.02
C LEU A 53 22.03 -0.44 -14.18
N ALA A 54 21.28 0.39 -14.90
CA ALA A 54 20.52 -0.04 -16.06
C ALA A 54 21.43 -0.63 -17.16
N ARG A 55 22.56 0.05 -17.45
CA ARG A 55 23.58 -0.48 -18.38
C ARG A 55 24.18 -1.79 -17.89
N GLY A 56 24.42 -1.92 -16.58
CA GLY A 56 24.89 -3.16 -15.98
C GLY A 56 23.91 -4.31 -16.12
N LEU A 57 22.61 -4.07 -15.94
CA LEU A 57 21.56 -5.07 -16.16
C LEU A 57 21.52 -5.53 -17.62
N ILE A 58 21.59 -4.58 -18.57
CA ILE A 58 21.66 -4.90 -20.01
C ILE A 58 22.93 -5.72 -20.33
N ALA A 59 24.09 -5.34 -19.79
CA ALA A 59 25.34 -6.09 -19.96
C ALA A 59 25.29 -7.48 -19.30
N ALA A 60 24.51 -7.65 -18.22
CA ALA A 60 24.23 -8.95 -17.61
C ALA A 60 23.24 -9.82 -18.40
N GLY A 61 22.76 -9.34 -19.56
CA GLY A 61 21.89 -10.06 -20.49
C GLY A 61 20.39 -9.87 -20.26
N VAL A 62 19.99 -8.86 -19.50
CA VAL A 62 18.57 -8.47 -19.36
C VAL A 62 18.06 -7.91 -20.68
N GLN A 63 16.91 -8.42 -21.11
CA GLN A 63 16.23 -8.00 -22.33
C GLN A 63 14.93 -7.24 -21.97
N PRO A 64 14.42 -6.39 -22.88
CA PRO A 64 13.10 -5.80 -22.70
C PRO A 64 12.02 -6.85 -22.40
N GLY A 65 11.21 -6.60 -21.37
CA GLY A 65 10.18 -7.53 -20.91
C GLY A 65 10.66 -8.63 -19.96
N ASP A 66 11.97 -8.82 -19.76
CA ASP A 66 12.49 -9.70 -18.70
C ASP A 66 12.06 -9.19 -17.31
N VAL A 67 11.83 -10.11 -16.37
CA VAL A 67 11.47 -9.74 -15.00
C VAL A 67 12.71 -9.73 -14.10
N VAL A 68 12.94 -8.62 -13.40
CA VAL A 68 13.98 -8.47 -12.37
C VAL A 68 13.31 -8.42 -10.99
N ALA A 69 13.66 -9.37 -10.14
CA ALA A 69 13.15 -9.46 -8.78
C ALA A 69 14.00 -8.60 -7.82
N ILE A 70 13.33 -7.78 -7.02
CA ILE A 70 13.96 -6.93 -6.00
C ILE A 70 13.47 -7.39 -4.62
N PHE A 71 14.37 -8.02 -3.85
CA PHE A 71 14.11 -8.60 -2.54
C PHE A 71 14.89 -7.83 -1.45
N LEU A 72 14.53 -6.57 -1.28
CA LEU A 72 15.22 -5.61 -0.40
C LEU A 72 14.24 -4.89 0.53
N ALA A 73 14.69 -4.57 1.73
CA ALA A 73 14.04 -3.56 2.56
C ALA A 73 14.21 -2.16 1.95
N ASN A 74 13.53 -1.15 2.54
CA ASN A 74 13.73 0.24 2.13
C ASN A 74 15.21 0.60 2.24
N SER A 75 15.80 0.90 1.11
CA SER A 75 17.22 1.24 0.98
C SER A 75 17.46 2.02 -0.31
N TRP A 76 18.60 2.68 -0.41
CA TRP A 76 18.97 3.37 -1.65
C TRP A 76 19.13 2.39 -2.82
N GLU A 77 19.60 1.18 -2.54
CA GLU A 77 19.75 0.11 -3.54
C GLU A 77 18.38 -0.29 -4.11
N PHE A 78 17.34 -0.39 -3.27
CA PHE A 78 15.97 -0.66 -3.74
C PHE A 78 15.51 0.40 -4.74
N CYS A 79 15.65 1.69 -4.37
CA CYS A 79 15.19 2.81 -5.19
C CYS A 79 15.89 2.84 -6.56
N VAL A 80 17.21 2.69 -6.53
CA VAL A 80 18.01 2.67 -7.76
C VAL A 80 17.69 1.43 -8.60
N ALA A 81 17.59 0.24 -7.99
CA ALA A 81 17.28 -1.00 -8.71
C ALA A 81 15.91 -0.94 -9.40
N TYR A 82 14.90 -0.36 -8.74
CA TYR A 82 13.57 -0.18 -9.33
C TYR A 82 13.61 0.68 -10.60
N HIS A 83 14.18 1.89 -10.53
CA HIS A 83 14.23 2.79 -11.68
C HIS A 83 15.17 2.29 -12.78
N ALA A 84 16.30 1.67 -12.42
CA ALA A 84 17.23 1.09 -13.37
C ALA A 84 16.62 -0.09 -14.13
N THR A 85 15.82 -0.93 -13.45
CA THR A 85 15.11 -2.04 -14.10
C THR A 85 14.14 -1.52 -15.14
N THR A 86 13.34 -0.48 -14.80
CA THR A 86 12.42 0.11 -15.78
C THR A 86 13.14 0.81 -16.93
N LEU A 87 14.28 1.46 -16.67
CA LEU A 87 15.11 2.11 -17.72
C LEU A 87 15.77 1.08 -18.65
N ALA A 88 16.09 -0.11 -18.14
CA ALA A 88 16.58 -1.23 -18.95
C ALA A 88 15.47 -1.89 -19.79
N GLY A 89 14.23 -1.41 -19.72
CA GLY A 89 13.07 -1.99 -20.41
C GLY A 89 12.53 -3.27 -19.74
N ALA A 90 13.01 -3.60 -18.54
CA ALA A 90 12.63 -4.78 -17.78
C ALA A 90 11.51 -4.48 -16.77
N ILE A 91 10.88 -5.52 -16.25
CA ILE A 91 9.75 -5.47 -15.34
C ILE A 91 10.23 -5.73 -13.91
N PRO A 92 10.20 -4.76 -12.98
CA PRO A 92 10.51 -5.02 -11.58
C PRO A 92 9.38 -5.76 -10.89
N THR A 93 9.67 -6.91 -10.26
CA THR A 93 8.80 -7.57 -9.30
C THR A 93 9.37 -7.42 -7.89
N LEU A 94 8.52 -7.00 -6.95
CA LEU A 94 8.94 -6.52 -5.64
C LEU A 94 8.57 -7.54 -4.57
N LEU A 95 9.57 -8.09 -3.87
CA LEU A 95 9.36 -9.09 -2.84
C LEU A 95 9.40 -8.47 -1.44
N ASN A 96 8.53 -8.95 -0.57
CA ASN A 96 8.57 -8.60 0.85
C ASN A 96 9.80 -9.22 1.51
N PRO A 97 10.73 -8.42 2.11
CA PRO A 97 11.97 -8.93 2.72
C PRO A 97 11.74 -9.85 3.93
N THR A 98 10.50 -10.00 4.39
CA THR A 98 10.15 -10.97 5.46
C THR A 98 9.70 -12.32 4.92
N TYR A 99 9.61 -12.49 3.60
CA TYR A 99 9.23 -13.75 2.98
C TYR A 99 10.23 -14.86 3.29
N ARG A 100 9.68 -16.08 3.40
CA ARG A 100 10.44 -17.31 3.56
C ARG A 100 10.61 -18.01 2.21
N GLU A 101 11.39 -19.08 2.19
CA GLU A 101 11.72 -19.85 0.99
C GLU A 101 10.51 -20.12 0.09
N ARG A 102 9.40 -20.64 0.65
CA ARG A 102 8.20 -20.98 -0.13
C ARG A 102 7.61 -19.78 -0.87
N GLU A 103 7.57 -18.64 -0.24
CA GLU A 103 6.97 -17.41 -0.81
C GLU A 103 7.90 -16.79 -1.85
N VAL A 104 9.20 -16.75 -1.55
CA VAL A 104 10.23 -16.27 -2.49
C VAL A 104 10.24 -17.12 -3.74
N ARG A 105 10.33 -18.44 -3.61
CA ARG A 105 10.33 -19.37 -4.74
C ARG A 105 9.07 -19.22 -5.58
N TYR A 106 7.89 -19.19 -4.91
CA TYR A 106 6.62 -19.00 -5.61
C TYR A 106 6.62 -17.74 -6.48
N GLN A 107 7.04 -16.58 -5.91
CA GLN A 107 7.02 -15.32 -6.65
C GLN A 107 8.05 -15.32 -7.80
N LEU A 108 9.25 -15.88 -7.59
CA LEU A 108 10.28 -15.99 -8.62
C LEU A 108 9.84 -16.90 -9.77
N GLU A 109 9.22 -18.04 -9.48
CA GLU A 109 8.70 -18.97 -10.48
C GLU A 109 7.52 -18.37 -11.25
N ASN A 110 6.53 -17.85 -10.54
CA ASN A 110 5.32 -17.29 -11.14
C ASN A 110 5.61 -16.05 -11.99
N SER A 111 6.49 -15.15 -11.51
CA SER A 111 6.91 -13.96 -12.26
C SER A 111 7.88 -14.28 -13.41
N ARG A 112 8.49 -15.49 -13.40
CA ARG A 112 9.58 -15.89 -14.32
C ARG A 112 10.80 -14.96 -14.23
N ALA A 113 11.15 -14.53 -13.02
CA ALA A 113 12.27 -13.61 -12.80
C ALA A 113 13.59 -14.22 -13.30
N VAL A 114 14.36 -13.41 -14.05
CA VAL A 114 15.65 -13.82 -14.62
C VAL A 114 16.84 -13.35 -13.78
N ILE A 115 16.66 -12.27 -13.01
CA ILE A 115 17.63 -11.74 -12.06
C ILE A 115 16.94 -11.54 -10.71
N LEU A 116 17.68 -11.82 -9.63
CA LEU A 116 17.31 -11.47 -8.26
C LEU A 116 18.35 -10.50 -7.70
N ILE A 117 17.89 -9.33 -7.24
CA ILE A 117 18.69 -8.37 -6.47
C ILE A 117 18.22 -8.46 -5.02
N SER A 118 19.12 -8.81 -4.09
CA SER A 118 18.79 -9.02 -2.68
C SER A 118 19.93 -8.58 -1.77
N ASP A 119 19.63 -8.36 -0.47
CA ASP A 119 20.67 -8.47 0.56
C ASP A 119 20.91 -9.96 0.82
N GLY A 120 22.18 -10.38 0.94
CA GLY A 120 22.50 -11.76 1.22
C GLY A 120 21.91 -12.27 2.54
N ALA A 121 21.71 -11.40 3.52
CA ALA A 121 21.03 -11.74 4.77
C ALA A 121 19.57 -12.18 4.55
N ASN A 122 18.88 -11.63 3.56
CA ASN A 122 17.52 -12.07 3.21
C ASN A 122 17.50 -13.46 2.55
N LEU A 123 18.63 -13.91 2.01
CA LEU A 123 18.76 -15.20 1.32
C LEU A 123 19.15 -16.35 2.27
N GLU A 124 19.42 -16.03 3.52
CA GLU A 124 19.75 -17.06 4.53
C GLU A 124 18.58 -18.04 4.70
N GLY A 125 18.87 -19.33 4.51
CA GLY A 125 17.87 -20.40 4.57
C GLY A 125 16.92 -20.48 3.37
N ILE A 126 17.21 -19.76 2.26
CA ILE A 126 16.42 -19.81 1.02
C ILE A 126 17.20 -20.60 -0.04
N ASN A 127 16.67 -21.75 -0.44
CA ASN A 127 17.21 -22.53 -1.54
C ASN A 127 16.65 -22.05 -2.88
N LEU A 128 17.52 -21.49 -3.73
CA LEU A 128 17.18 -21.00 -5.07
C LEU A 128 17.43 -22.06 -6.19
N ALA A 129 17.95 -23.24 -5.85
CA ALA A 129 18.23 -24.28 -6.84
C ALA A 129 16.94 -24.75 -7.53
N GLY A 130 17.05 -25.06 -8.82
CA GLY A 130 15.92 -25.54 -9.63
C GLY A 130 14.97 -24.44 -10.17
N LEU A 131 15.23 -23.17 -9.89
CA LEU A 131 14.51 -22.04 -10.50
C LEU A 131 15.03 -21.84 -11.95
N SER A 132 14.37 -22.45 -12.93
CA SER A 132 14.87 -22.56 -14.32
C SER A 132 15.04 -21.22 -15.04
N ASN A 133 14.26 -20.20 -14.67
CA ASN A 133 14.34 -18.87 -15.28
C ASN A 133 15.42 -17.98 -14.62
N LEU A 134 15.77 -18.23 -13.36
CA LEU A 134 16.70 -17.40 -12.61
C LEU A 134 18.13 -17.65 -13.07
N ARG A 135 18.73 -16.66 -13.73
CA ARG A 135 20.07 -16.74 -14.34
C ARG A 135 21.16 -16.25 -13.39
N ARG A 136 20.89 -15.17 -12.63
CA ARG A 136 21.86 -14.52 -11.75
C ARG A 136 21.21 -13.97 -10.49
N VAL A 137 22.03 -13.94 -9.43
CA VAL A 137 21.66 -13.33 -8.12
C VAL A 137 22.72 -12.29 -7.79
N TYR A 138 22.29 -11.08 -7.44
CA TYR A 138 23.18 -10.00 -7.03
C TYR A 138 22.92 -9.63 -5.57
N ALA A 139 23.97 -9.65 -4.75
CA ALA A 139 23.88 -9.30 -3.33
C ALA A 139 24.35 -7.86 -3.08
N THR A 140 23.55 -7.09 -2.32
CA THR A 140 23.84 -5.67 -2.06
C THR A 140 24.86 -5.48 -0.93
N ARG A 141 24.51 -5.81 0.31
CA ARG A 141 25.32 -5.51 1.50
C ARG A 141 26.05 -6.73 2.02
N THR A 142 25.31 -7.78 2.26
CA THR A 142 25.85 -9.06 2.75
C THR A 142 26.02 -10.02 1.56
N PRO A 143 27.19 -10.60 1.33
CA PRO A 143 27.36 -11.64 0.32
C PRO A 143 26.50 -12.88 0.60
N ALA A 144 26.08 -13.58 -0.44
CA ALA A 144 25.40 -14.87 -0.33
C ALA A 144 26.07 -15.91 -1.23
N PRO A 145 26.03 -17.20 -0.89
CA PRO A 145 26.56 -18.26 -1.73
C PRO A 145 25.92 -18.22 -3.13
N GLY A 146 26.77 -18.25 -4.18
CA GLY A 146 26.29 -18.21 -5.58
C GLY A 146 25.82 -16.85 -6.06
N SER A 147 25.97 -15.79 -5.27
CA SER A 147 25.67 -14.43 -5.71
C SER A 147 26.90 -13.67 -6.18
N GLU A 148 26.69 -12.73 -7.11
CA GLU A 148 27.65 -11.72 -7.51
C GLU A 148 27.42 -10.44 -6.65
N ALA A 149 28.43 -9.59 -6.54
CA ALA A 149 28.26 -8.32 -5.81
C ALA A 149 27.37 -7.35 -6.63
N PHE A 150 26.39 -6.72 -5.98
CA PHE A 150 25.55 -5.69 -6.63
C PHE A 150 26.39 -4.57 -7.26
N ALA A 151 27.49 -4.20 -6.61
CA ALA A 151 28.41 -3.20 -7.13
C ALA A 151 29.00 -3.54 -8.50
N SER A 152 29.06 -4.83 -8.90
CA SER A 152 29.52 -5.22 -10.25
C SER A 152 28.57 -4.81 -11.36
N LEU A 153 27.29 -4.54 -11.03
CA LEU A 153 26.32 -3.97 -11.97
C LEU A 153 26.50 -2.46 -12.18
N LEU A 154 27.18 -1.77 -11.26
CA LEU A 154 27.46 -0.34 -11.37
C LEU A 154 28.67 -0.15 -12.29
N THR A 155 28.44 -0.27 -13.57
CA THR A 155 29.48 -0.26 -14.61
C THR A 155 29.42 1.02 -15.44
N ALA A 156 30.59 1.46 -15.94
CA ALA A 156 30.70 2.52 -16.93
C ALA A 156 30.35 2.06 -18.36
N ALA A 157 29.65 0.93 -18.53
CA ALA A 157 29.27 0.41 -19.84
C ALA A 157 28.54 1.47 -20.69
N THR A 158 28.80 1.51 -21.97
CA THR A 158 28.24 2.48 -22.93
C THR A 158 27.02 1.93 -23.67
N ALA A 159 26.41 0.86 -23.17
CA ALA A 159 25.24 0.26 -23.81
C ALA A 159 24.09 1.29 -23.95
N ALA A 160 23.50 1.36 -25.12
CA ALA A 160 22.30 2.17 -25.35
C ALA A 160 21.11 1.54 -24.64
N TYR A 161 20.24 2.36 -24.10
CA TYR A 161 18.97 1.88 -23.54
C TYR A 161 18.03 1.42 -24.66
N PRO A 162 17.31 0.31 -24.47
CA PRO A 162 16.31 -0.09 -25.44
C PRO A 162 15.23 0.99 -25.54
N LYS A 163 14.83 1.31 -26.76
CA LYS A 163 13.61 2.08 -26.97
C LYS A 163 12.44 1.13 -26.73
N PRO A 164 11.44 1.52 -25.95
CA PRO A 164 10.24 0.71 -25.78
C PRO A 164 9.57 0.50 -27.14
N ASP A 165 9.29 -0.76 -27.48
CA ASP A 165 8.52 -1.11 -28.69
C ASP A 165 7.01 -0.85 -28.52
N GLN A 166 6.57 -0.65 -27.27
CA GLN A 166 5.17 -0.44 -26.88
C GLN A 166 5.00 0.92 -26.21
N SER A 167 3.76 1.42 -26.25
CA SER A 167 3.39 2.65 -25.52
C SER A 167 3.52 2.47 -24.01
N SER A 168 3.58 3.58 -23.28
CA SER A 168 3.57 3.59 -21.80
C SER A 168 2.33 2.92 -21.19
N GLU A 169 1.24 2.86 -21.94
CA GLU A 169 -0.01 2.18 -21.55
C GLU A 169 0.14 0.65 -21.53
N GLN A 170 0.97 0.10 -22.39
CA GLN A 170 1.16 -1.34 -22.56
C GLN A 170 2.43 -1.87 -21.87
N THR A 171 3.43 -0.99 -21.67
CA THR A 171 4.70 -1.37 -21.05
C THR A 171 4.53 -1.45 -19.53
N ILE A 172 4.76 -2.64 -18.95
CA ILE A 172 4.64 -2.86 -17.50
C ILE A 172 5.81 -2.19 -16.78
N ALA A 173 5.50 -1.34 -15.81
CA ALA A 173 6.45 -0.61 -14.97
C ALA A 173 6.63 -1.21 -13.58
N ALA A 174 5.70 -2.03 -13.12
CA ALA A 174 5.79 -2.77 -11.87
C ALA A 174 4.89 -4.00 -11.89
N LEU A 175 5.38 -5.07 -11.24
CA LEU A 175 4.65 -6.31 -11.01
C LEU A 175 4.62 -6.63 -9.50
N PRO A 176 3.93 -5.81 -8.69
CA PRO A 176 3.72 -6.11 -7.28
C PRO A 176 2.74 -7.27 -7.11
N TYR A 177 2.90 -8.04 -6.02
CA TYR A 177 2.01 -9.15 -5.71
C TYR A 177 0.98 -8.73 -4.66
N SER A 178 -0.30 -8.86 -4.99
CA SER A 178 -1.39 -8.64 -4.05
C SER A 178 -1.77 -9.95 -3.37
N SER A 179 -1.99 -9.89 -2.07
CA SER A 179 -2.32 -11.07 -1.24
C SER A 179 -3.74 -11.58 -1.43
N GLY A 180 -4.40 -11.31 -2.54
CA GLY A 180 -5.74 -11.77 -2.85
C GLY A 180 -6.51 -12.39 -1.66
N THR A 181 -7.81 -12.26 -1.59
CA THR A 181 -8.60 -12.77 -0.45
C THR A 181 -8.83 -14.30 -0.48
N THR A 182 -8.43 -14.99 -1.57
CA THR A 182 -8.88 -16.38 -1.83
C THR A 182 -7.81 -17.34 -2.35
N GLY A 183 -6.52 -17.02 -2.25
CA GLY A 183 -5.51 -17.94 -2.82
C GLY A 183 -4.07 -17.49 -2.64
N LEU A 184 -3.19 -17.97 -3.51
CA LEU A 184 -1.82 -17.50 -3.62
C LEU A 184 -1.80 -16.03 -4.10
N PRO A 185 -0.78 -15.25 -3.70
CA PRO A 185 -0.60 -13.89 -4.19
C PRO A 185 -0.55 -13.85 -5.72
N LYS A 186 -1.16 -12.82 -6.34
CA LYS A 186 -1.17 -12.64 -7.79
C LYS A 186 -0.35 -11.42 -8.17
N GLY A 187 0.43 -11.53 -9.23
CA GLY A 187 1.14 -10.40 -9.82
C GLY A 187 0.17 -9.43 -10.48
N VAL A 188 0.19 -8.18 -10.07
CA VAL A 188 -0.65 -7.11 -10.63
C VAL A 188 0.15 -6.36 -11.69
N MET A 189 -0.31 -6.39 -12.94
CA MET A 189 0.36 -5.72 -14.05
C MET A 189 0.02 -4.23 -14.04
N LEU A 190 0.97 -3.38 -13.64
CA LEU A 190 0.84 -1.94 -13.64
C LEU A 190 1.73 -1.34 -14.74
N SER A 191 1.13 -0.65 -15.69
CA SER A 191 1.86 0.00 -16.76
C SER A 191 2.51 1.30 -16.30
N HIS A 192 3.46 1.82 -17.08
CA HIS A 192 4.02 3.16 -16.85
C HIS A 192 2.92 4.22 -16.81
N PHE A 193 1.97 4.13 -17.72
CA PHE A 193 0.82 5.03 -17.76
C PHE A 193 -0.02 4.97 -16.48
N ASN A 194 -0.33 3.76 -15.97
CA ASN A 194 -1.10 3.63 -14.73
C ASN A 194 -0.41 4.32 -13.55
N LEU A 195 0.91 4.09 -13.39
CA LEU A 195 1.68 4.68 -12.30
C LEU A 195 1.80 6.20 -12.43
N VAL A 196 2.15 6.68 -13.62
CA VAL A 196 2.29 8.12 -13.91
C VAL A 196 0.95 8.84 -13.74
N ALA A 197 -0.14 8.27 -14.28
CA ALA A 197 -1.47 8.84 -14.11
C ALA A 197 -1.83 9.00 -12.63
N ASN A 198 -1.56 7.98 -11.80
CA ASN A 198 -1.86 8.07 -10.38
C ASN A 198 -0.96 9.08 -9.64
N VAL A 199 0.31 9.19 -10.01
CA VAL A 199 1.16 10.29 -9.52
C VAL A 199 0.54 11.65 -9.86
N TYR A 200 0.07 11.85 -11.08
CA TYR A 200 -0.55 13.11 -11.49
C TYR A 200 -1.85 13.40 -10.76
N GLN A 201 -2.69 12.40 -10.58
CA GLN A 201 -3.89 12.50 -9.76
C GLN A 201 -3.58 12.94 -8.33
N LEU A 202 -2.48 12.42 -7.75
CA LEU A 202 -1.99 12.81 -6.42
C LEU A 202 -1.37 14.21 -6.37
N LEU A 203 -1.00 14.79 -7.50
CA LEU A 203 -0.46 16.14 -7.63
C LEU A 203 -1.54 17.17 -8.03
N GLY A 204 -2.75 16.71 -8.28
CA GLY A 204 -3.90 17.55 -8.59
C GLY A 204 -4.22 18.56 -7.49
N PRO A 205 -5.01 19.61 -7.80
CA PRO A 205 -5.24 20.72 -6.87
C PRO A 205 -5.87 20.33 -5.54
N ASN A 206 -6.57 19.18 -5.50
CA ASN A 206 -7.27 18.70 -4.30
C ASN A 206 -6.54 17.53 -3.60
N ALA A 207 -5.38 17.08 -4.10
CA ALA A 207 -4.82 15.81 -3.66
C ALA A 207 -3.56 15.92 -2.81
N THR A 208 -2.58 16.74 -3.20
CA THR A 208 -1.34 16.87 -2.42
C THR A 208 -0.69 18.22 -2.61
N MET A 209 -0.08 18.71 -1.54
CA MET A 209 0.75 19.90 -1.57
C MET A 209 2.23 19.55 -1.53
N LEU A 210 2.62 18.38 -2.05
CA LEU A 210 4.02 17.99 -2.16
C LEU A 210 4.75 18.89 -3.15
N THR A 211 5.90 19.37 -2.76
CA THR A 211 6.74 20.30 -3.52
C THR A 211 8.21 19.89 -3.46
N SER A 212 9.04 20.51 -4.26
CA SER A 212 10.49 20.32 -4.17
C SER A 212 11.09 20.80 -2.84
N ALA A 213 10.42 21.57 -2.03
CA ALA A 213 10.90 22.01 -0.71
C ALA A 213 10.67 20.97 0.40
N ASP A 214 9.96 19.88 0.10
CA ASP A 214 9.57 18.88 1.09
C ASP A 214 10.65 17.85 1.39
N ASN A 215 10.69 17.43 2.66
CA ASN A 215 11.42 16.26 3.13
C ASN A 215 10.37 15.20 3.55
N VAL A 216 10.33 14.11 2.81
CA VAL A 216 9.33 13.05 2.97
C VAL A 216 9.93 11.88 3.71
N LEU A 217 9.40 11.54 4.87
CA LEU A 217 9.85 10.37 5.64
C LEU A 217 9.14 9.11 5.16
N CYS A 218 9.92 8.13 4.69
CA CYS A 218 9.43 6.86 4.15
C CYS A 218 9.81 5.70 5.08
N CYS A 219 8.87 5.30 5.94
CA CYS A 219 8.93 4.05 6.72
C CYS A 219 8.01 2.96 6.17
N LEU A 220 7.16 3.30 5.20
CA LEU A 220 6.30 2.31 4.56
C LEU A 220 7.10 1.49 3.55
N PRO A 221 6.82 0.19 3.43
CA PRO A 221 7.59 -0.69 2.56
C PRO A 221 7.52 -0.25 1.10
N LEU A 222 8.68 -0.08 0.46
CA LEU A 222 8.79 0.25 -0.96
C LEU A 222 8.39 -0.92 -1.88
N TYR A 223 8.46 -2.16 -1.39
CA TYR A 223 7.94 -3.32 -2.12
C TYR A 223 6.41 -3.33 -2.22
N HIS A 224 5.73 -2.54 -1.40
CA HIS A 224 4.29 -2.32 -1.49
C HIS A 224 4.01 -1.08 -2.34
N ILE A 225 2.97 -1.15 -3.18
CA ILE A 225 2.63 -0.07 -4.12
C ILE A 225 2.38 1.28 -3.44
N TYR A 226 1.98 1.31 -2.16
CA TYR A 226 1.85 2.56 -1.39
C TYR A 226 3.22 3.23 -1.22
N GLY A 227 4.24 2.52 -0.77
CA GLY A 227 5.60 3.05 -0.67
C GLY A 227 6.16 3.45 -2.03
N LEU A 228 5.94 2.60 -3.02
CA LEU A 228 6.47 2.81 -4.38
C LEU A 228 5.87 4.04 -5.07
N ASN A 229 4.54 4.11 -5.17
CA ASN A 229 3.87 5.07 -6.06
C ASN A 229 3.11 6.20 -5.36
N VAL A 230 3.07 6.22 -4.03
CA VAL A 230 2.57 7.39 -3.26
C VAL A 230 3.73 8.13 -2.58
N ILE A 231 4.90 7.47 -2.42
CA ILE A 231 6.04 8.06 -1.71
C ILE A 231 7.23 8.20 -2.64
N LEU A 232 7.83 7.11 -3.12
CA LEU A 232 9.08 7.13 -3.88
C LEU A 232 8.94 7.93 -5.18
N ASN A 233 8.04 7.51 -6.06
CA ASN A 233 7.89 8.13 -7.38
C ASN A 233 7.49 9.62 -7.28
N PRO A 234 6.45 10.02 -6.52
CA PRO A 234 6.09 11.45 -6.43
C PRO A 234 7.17 12.31 -5.80
N ALA A 235 7.87 11.81 -4.76
CA ALA A 235 8.94 12.57 -4.12
C ALA A 235 10.06 12.89 -5.11
N LEU A 236 10.55 11.88 -5.83
CA LEU A 236 11.63 12.07 -6.79
C LEU A 236 11.20 12.87 -8.03
N ILE A 237 10.01 12.64 -8.57
CA ILE A 237 9.46 13.39 -9.72
C ILE A 237 9.33 14.87 -9.40
N LEU A 238 8.96 15.24 -8.18
CA LEU A 238 8.78 16.64 -7.78
C LEU A 238 10.04 17.32 -7.25
N GLY A 239 11.12 16.59 -7.11
CA GLY A 239 12.35 17.16 -6.57
C GLY A 239 12.37 17.27 -5.03
N ALA A 240 11.52 16.54 -4.31
CA ALA A 240 11.56 16.46 -2.84
C ALA A 240 12.75 15.61 -2.36
N THR A 241 13.12 15.74 -1.08
CA THR A 241 14.10 14.85 -0.46
C THR A 241 13.37 13.67 0.18
N LEU A 242 13.77 12.45 -0.16
CA LEU A 242 13.23 11.23 0.43
C LEU A 242 14.16 10.73 1.56
N VAL A 243 13.63 10.60 2.77
CA VAL A 243 14.34 10.04 3.93
C VAL A 243 13.82 8.62 4.17
N LEU A 244 14.67 7.62 3.90
CA LEU A 244 14.34 6.21 4.01
C LEU A 244 14.66 5.66 5.40
N VAL A 245 13.70 4.90 5.95
CA VAL A 245 13.89 4.03 7.11
C VAL A 245 13.44 2.61 6.77
N PRO A 246 14.21 1.58 7.15
CA PRO A 246 13.87 0.19 6.83
C PRO A 246 12.54 -0.26 7.42
N ARG A 247 12.21 0.25 8.62
CA ARG A 247 10.97 -0.05 9.34
C ARG A 247 10.65 1.06 10.34
N PHE A 248 9.36 1.20 10.68
CA PHE A 248 8.94 2.12 11.74
C PHE A 248 9.44 1.66 13.11
N GLN A 249 10.09 2.57 13.84
CA GLN A 249 10.47 2.47 15.25
C GLN A 249 10.29 3.84 15.87
N THR A 250 9.52 3.97 16.94
CA THR A 250 9.04 5.26 17.46
C THR A 250 10.18 6.24 17.76
N GLN A 251 11.17 5.84 18.54
CA GLN A 251 12.24 6.75 18.96
C GLN A 251 13.17 7.17 17.81
N PRO A 252 13.71 6.26 16.98
CA PRO A 252 14.49 6.66 15.79
C PRO A 252 13.68 7.53 14.82
N PHE A 253 12.38 7.26 14.68
CA PHE A 253 11.50 8.06 13.82
C PHE A 253 11.35 9.49 14.33
N ILE A 254 11.11 9.68 15.64
CA ILE A 254 11.01 10.98 16.29
C ILE A 254 12.34 11.76 16.16
N GLN A 255 13.47 11.08 16.27
CA GLN A 255 14.77 11.72 16.09
C GLN A 255 14.94 12.27 14.67
N LEU A 256 14.54 11.51 13.64
CA LEU A 256 14.57 11.96 12.25
C LEU A 256 13.66 13.17 11.98
N LEU A 257 12.54 13.32 12.70
CA LEU A 257 11.71 14.53 12.59
C LEU A 257 12.49 15.79 12.94
N ARG A 258 13.43 15.71 13.89
CA ARG A 258 14.30 16.81 14.31
C ARG A 258 15.46 17.02 13.33
N ASP A 259 16.16 15.93 13.00
CA ASP A 259 17.45 15.99 12.31
C ASP A 259 17.28 16.29 10.81
N GLU A 260 16.27 15.72 10.17
CA GLU A 260 16.07 15.82 8.71
C GLU A 260 14.97 16.83 8.32
N GLY A 261 14.41 17.54 9.29
CA GLY A 261 13.41 18.59 9.04
C GLY A 261 12.20 18.09 8.24
N ILE A 262 11.68 16.94 8.61
CA ILE A 262 10.58 16.25 7.93
C ILE A 262 9.33 17.14 7.84
N THR A 263 8.75 17.21 6.65
CA THR A 263 7.54 18.00 6.36
C THR A 263 6.32 17.17 6.06
N MET A 264 6.51 15.89 5.70
CA MET A 264 5.44 14.98 5.30
C MET A 264 5.72 13.55 5.76
N MET A 265 4.67 12.90 6.30
CA MET A 265 4.75 11.53 6.81
C MET A 265 3.56 10.71 6.29
N PRO A 266 3.73 9.91 5.22
CA PRO A 266 2.77 8.85 4.90
C PRO A 266 2.89 7.73 5.94
N LEU A 267 1.77 7.40 6.61
CA LEU A 267 1.77 6.46 7.73
C LEU A 267 0.62 5.45 7.61
N VAL A 268 0.62 4.48 8.51
CA VAL A 268 -0.48 3.55 8.74
C VAL A 268 -1.01 3.73 10.17
N PRO A 269 -2.27 3.36 10.47
CA PRO A 269 -2.88 3.61 11.77
C PRO A 269 -2.07 3.14 12.99
N PRO A 270 -1.39 1.96 12.98
CA PRO A 270 -0.54 1.55 14.10
C PRO A 270 0.61 2.52 14.40
N ALA A 271 1.25 3.07 13.36
CA ALA A 271 2.32 4.06 13.53
C ALA A 271 1.78 5.38 14.10
N ILE A 272 0.61 5.84 13.64
CA ILE A 272 -0.06 7.03 14.18
C ILE A 272 -0.37 6.83 15.67
N ASN A 273 -0.89 5.65 16.06
CA ASN A 273 -1.17 5.35 17.46
C ASN A 273 0.11 5.36 18.34
N ALA A 274 1.21 4.80 17.84
CA ALA A 274 2.48 4.85 18.56
C ALA A 274 3.01 6.28 18.72
N LEU A 275 2.83 7.13 17.72
CA LEU A 275 3.18 8.56 17.80
C LEU A 275 2.24 9.36 18.72
N CYS A 276 0.95 8.99 18.83
CA CYS A 276 0.05 9.54 19.85
C CYS A 276 0.57 9.26 21.26
N GLN A 277 0.96 8.02 21.54
CA GLN A 277 1.52 7.63 22.84
C GLN A 277 2.80 8.41 23.16
N ALA A 278 3.68 8.58 22.18
CA ALA A 278 4.89 9.38 22.35
C ALA A 278 4.57 10.87 22.59
N ALA A 279 3.55 11.41 21.93
CA ALA A 279 3.12 12.79 22.14
C ALA A 279 2.52 13.00 23.55
N GLU A 280 1.75 12.05 24.05
CA GLU A 280 1.24 12.05 25.43
C GLU A 280 2.34 11.96 26.49
N ALA A 281 3.42 11.23 26.17
CA ALA A 281 4.62 11.15 27.01
C ALA A 281 5.52 12.40 26.91
N GLY A 282 5.15 13.40 26.08
CA GLY A 282 5.94 14.61 25.87
C GLY A 282 7.20 14.40 25.01
N GLU A 283 7.28 13.29 24.29
CA GLU A 283 8.46 12.91 23.48
C GLU A 283 8.39 13.45 22.04
N PHE A 284 7.17 13.73 21.54
CA PHE A 284 7.00 14.29 20.20
C PHE A 284 7.60 15.70 20.11
N PRO A 285 8.42 16.00 19.09
CA PRO A 285 9.24 17.23 19.08
C PRO A 285 8.37 18.48 18.95
N ALA A 286 8.51 19.41 19.88
CA ALA A 286 8.00 20.76 19.71
C ALA A 286 8.72 21.45 18.54
N GLY A 287 7.99 22.22 17.74
CA GLY A 287 8.57 22.93 16.58
C GLY A 287 8.89 22.03 15.39
N HIS A 288 8.29 20.83 15.29
CA HIS A 288 8.39 20.00 14.09
C HIS A 288 7.89 20.77 12.85
N LYS A 289 8.38 20.36 11.66
CA LYS A 289 8.00 20.97 10.38
C LYS A 289 6.90 20.17 9.64
N VAL A 290 6.40 19.10 10.25
CA VAL A 290 5.37 18.25 9.63
C VAL A 290 4.10 19.06 9.44
N ARG A 291 3.61 19.09 8.21
CA ARG A 291 2.42 19.85 7.83
C ARG A 291 1.14 19.00 7.91
N TRP A 292 1.24 17.73 7.53
CA TRP A 292 0.13 16.78 7.54
C TRP A 292 0.60 15.34 7.37
N ILE A 293 -0.31 14.42 7.64
CA ILE A 293 -0.13 12.97 7.47
C ILE A 293 -1.17 12.43 6.49
N LYS A 294 -0.74 11.55 5.58
CA LYS A 294 -1.64 10.64 4.85
C LYS A 294 -1.65 9.28 5.54
N SER A 295 -2.83 8.84 5.95
CA SER A 295 -3.05 7.49 6.45
C SER A 295 -3.64 6.62 5.36
N GLY A 296 -3.13 5.40 5.19
CA GLY A 296 -3.62 4.45 4.19
C GLY A 296 -3.38 3.00 4.58
N ALA A 297 -3.68 2.08 3.68
CA ALA A 297 -3.54 0.63 3.79
C ALA A 297 -4.49 -0.05 4.80
N ALA A 298 -4.98 0.65 5.82
CA ALA A 298 -5.98 0.15 6.77
C ALA A 298 -6.92 1.29 7.18
N ALA A 299 -8.12 0.94 7.66
CA ALA A 299 -9.06 1.92 8.17
C ALA A 299 -8.48 2.67 9.39
N LEU A 300 -8.60 3.99 9.38
CA LEU A 300 -8.19 4.85 10.49
C LEU A 300 -9.42 5.16 11.35
N ALA A 301 -9.35 4.82 12.64
CA ALA A 301 -10.39 5.22 13.58
C ALA A 301 -10.45 6.76 13.65
N PRO A 302 -11.63 7.38 13.48
CA PRO A 302 -11.75 8.84 13.50
C PRO A 302 -11.25 9.48 14.80
N ASP A 303 -11.43 8.80 15.94
CA ASP A 303 -10.95 9.26 17.24
C ASP A 303 -9.41 9.29 17.32
N LEU A 304 -8.74 8.32 16.70
CA LEU A 304 -7.28 8.34 16.61
C LEU A 304 -6.78 9.54 15.82
N ALA A 305 -7.44 9.86 14.70
CA ALA A 305 -7.10 11.04 13.89
C ALA A 305 -7.30 12.34 14.70
N ARG A 306 -8.45 12.49 15.37
CA ARG A 306 -8.77 13.65 16.22
C ARG A 306 -7.77 13.79 17.38
N ARG A 307 -7.49 12.69 18.08
CA ARG A 307 -6.54 12.66 19.21
C ARG A 307 -5.14 13.05 18.77
N PHE A 308 -4.66 12.50 17.66
CA PHE A 308 -3.35 12.85 17.10
C PHE A 308 -3.27 14.35 16.74
N THR A 309 -4.29 14.87 16.06
CA THR A 309 -4.38 16.29 15.72
C THR A 309 -4.38 17.20 16.96
N ALA A 310 -5.14 16.82 17.98
CA ALA A 310 -5.19 17.58 19.23
C ALA A 310 -3.85 17.64 19.98
N LEU A 311 -3.06 16.54 19.93
CA LEU A 311 -1.76 16.45 20.60
C LEU A 311 -0.63 17.14 19.82
N THR A 312 -0.69 17.15 18.49
CA THR A 312 0.44 17.55 17.64
C THR A 312 0.16 18.73 16.73
N ASN A 313 -1.09 19.16 16.63
CA ASN A 313 -1.57 20.16 15.66
C ASN A 313 -1.32 19.74 14.17
N ILE A 314 -1.19 18.44 13.89
CA ILE A 314 -1.01 17.89 12.55
C ILE A 314 -2.31 17.23 12.10
N LEU A 315 -2.83 17.62 10.94
CA LEU A 315 -4.00 16.99 10.35
C LEU A 315 -3.64 15.62 9.75
N VAL A 316 -4.58 14.68 9.88
CA VAL A 316 -4.45 13.32 9.33
C VAL A 316 -5.59 13.06 8.36
N CYS A 317 -5.32 12.98 7.06
CA CYS A 317 -6.32 12.57 6.09
C CYS A 317 -6.19 11.11 5.71
N GLN A 318 -7.30 10.48 5.33
CA GLN A 318 -7.29 9.12 4.83
C GLN A 318 -7.15 9.09 3.30
N GLY A 319 -6.37 8.12 2.82
CA GLY A 319 -6.35 7.72 1.42
C GLY A 319 -6.84 6.27 1.31
N TYR A 320 -7.61 5.99 0.28
CA TYR A 320 -8.08 4.65 -0.03
C TYR A 320 -7.60 4.23 -1.41
N GLY A 321 -7.27 2.94 -1.49
CA GLY A 321 -6.82 2.34 -2.73
C GLY A 321 -6.36 0.90 -2.55
N MET A 322 -5.87 0.34 -3.64
CA MET A 322 -5.44 -1.06 -3.73
C MET A 322 -4.36 -1.22 -4.77
N THR A 323 -3.66 -2.34 -4.75
CA THR A 323 -2.57 -2.60 -5.70
C THR A 323 -3.06 -2.48 -7.14
N GLU A 324 -4.25 -2.95 -7.42
CA GLU A 324 -4.91 -2.97 -8.72
C GLU A 324 -5.30 -1.57 -9.25
N ALA A 325 -5.10 -0.53 -8.43
CA ALA A 325 -5.40 0.87 -8.80
C ALA A 325 -4.20 1.84 -8.64
N SER A 326 -2.98 1.36 -8.55
CA SER A 326 -1.67 2.09 -8.68
C SER A 326 -1.25 3.09 -7.58
N PRO A 327 -1.68 3.16 -6.33
CA PRO A 327 -2.79 2.45 -5.72
C PRO A 327 -4.03 3.31 -5.45
N VAL A 328 -3.95 4.67 -5.46
CA VAL A 328 -4.93 5.57 -4.84
C VAL A 328 -6.11 5.85 -5.77
N THR A 329 -7.30 5.73 -5.23
CA THR A 329 -8.55 6.07 -5.93
C THR A 329 -9.33 7.18 -5.24
N HIS A 330 -9.26 7.26 -3.91
CA HIS A 330 -9.92 8.29 -3.11
C HIS A 330 -8.95 8.92 -2.13
N LEU A 331 -9.17 10.19 -1.83
CA LEU A 331 -8.36 10.94 -0.88
C LEU A 331 -9.21 11.96 -0.11
N GLY A 332 -9.03 11.99 1.22
CA GLY A 332 -9.61 12.99 2.10
C GLY A 332 -8.94 14.36 1.96
N PHE A 333 -9.63 15.38 2.41
CA PHE A 333 -9.18 16.77 2.37
C PHE A 333 -8.47 17.17 3.67
N LEU A 334 -7.57 18.14 3.56
CA LEU A 334 -6.89 18.77 4.70
C LEU A 334 -7.43 20.18 5.00
N GLU A 335 -8.32 20.69 4.16
CA GLU A 335 -9.01 21.95 4.39
C GLU A 335 -10.03 21.78 5.54
N PRO A 336 -10.02 22.63 6.58
CA PRO A 336 -10.90 22.45 7.74
C PRO A 336 -12.39 22.32 7.38
N ALA A 337 -12.85 23.04 6.37
CA ALA A 337 -14.25 23.02 5.92
C ALA A 337 -14.66 21.69 5.24
N LEU A 338 -13.69 20.91 4.73
CA LEU A 338 -13.88 19.65 4.03
C LEU A 338 -13.22 18.46 4.75
N TYR A 339 -12.80 18.68 5.99
CA TYR A 339 -12.09 17.68 6.78
C TYR A 339 -13.04 16.69 7.43
N HIS A 340 -13.11 15.48 6.88
CA HIS A 340 -13.91 14.36 7.37
C HIS A 340 -13.00 13.17 7.71
N PRO A 341 -12.52 13.05 8.96
CA PRO A 341 -11.60 11.97 9.37
C PRO A 341 -12.24 10.58 9.35
N ASP A 342 -13.56 10.49 9.25
CA ASP A 342 -14.35 9.26 9.11
C ASP A 342 -14.56 8.81 7.66
N SER A 343 -14.06 9.60 6.69
CA SER A 343 -14.24 9.37 5.26
C SER A 343 -12.90 9.07 4.57
N ILE A 344 -12.94 8.27 3.51
CA ILE A 344 -11.84 8.11 2.57
C ILE A 344 -11.74 9.26 1.55
N GLY A 345 -12.65 10.23 1.65
CA GLY A 345 -12.70 11.42 0.80
C GLY A 345 -13.44 11.22 -0.51
N HIS A 346 -13.01 11.98 -1.51
CA HIS A 346 -13.57 11.96 -2.86
C HIS A 346 -12.69 11.14 -3.81
N PRO A 347 -13.26 10.67 -4.94
CA PRO A 347 -12.47 10.10 -6.02
C PRO A 347 -11.42 11.09 -6.53
N LEU A 348 -10.25 10.59 -6.88
CA LEU A 348 -9.23 11.38 -7.56
C LEU A 348 -9.70 11.80 -8.97
N ALA A 349 -9.08 12.84 -9.52
CA ALA A 349 -9.38 13.31 -10.87
C ALA A 349 -9.33 12.16 -11.89
N GLN A 350 -10.26 12.16 -12.87
CA GLN A 350 -10.38 11.12 -13.89
C GLN A 350 -10.67 9.70 -13.35
N THR A 351 -11.14 9.58 -12.12
CA THR A 351 -11.61 8.32 -11.55
C THR A 351 -13.13 8.32 -11.48
N ASP A 352 -13.76 7.58 -12.37
CA ASP A 352 -15.20 7.35 -12.32
C ASP A 352 -15.51 6.30 -11.25
N CYS A 353 -16.47 6.57 -10.38
CA CYS A 353 -16.89 5.68 -9.31
C CYS A 353 -18.42 5.50 -9.32
N ARG A 354 -18.86 4.25 -9.12
CA ARG A 354 -20.27 3.92 -8.90
C ARG A 354 -20.40 3.05 -7.65
N VAL A 355 -21.50 3.20 -6.93
CA VAL A 355 -21.86 2.35 -5.78
C VAL A 355 -23.05 1.50 -6.20
N LEU A 356 -22.82 0.22 -6.46
CA LEU A 356 -23.79 -0.68 -7.07
C LEU A 356 -24.39 -1.63 -6.03
N SER A 357 -25.65 -2.02 -6.23
CA SER A 357 -26.28 -3.05 -5.41
C SER A 357 -25.49 -4.37 -5.53
N SER A 358 -25.00 -4.89 -4.40
CA SER A 358 -24.03 -5.99 -4.36
C SER A 358 -24.61 -7.33 -3.94
N PHE A 359 -25.87 -7.36 -3.52
CA PHE A 359 -26.41 -8.55 -2.85
C PHE A 359 -26.84 -9.69 -3.78
N ASP A 360 -27.02 -9.41 -5.10
CA ASP A 360 -27.48 -10.39 -6.11
C ASP A 360 -26.65 -10.34 -7.41
N ILE A 361 -25.34 -10.15 -7.31
CA ILE A 361 -24.54 -10.01 -8.53
C ILE A 361 -24.27 -11.37 -9.17
N ASP A 362 -25.00 -11.64 -10.25
CA ASP A 362 -24.57 -12.58 -11.28
C ASP A 362 -23.18 -12.13 -11.79
N PRO A 363 -22.16 -13.00 -11.74
CA PRO A 363 -20.83 -12.69 -12.30
C PRO A 363 -20.84 -12.26 -13.76
N ALA A 364 -21.90 -12.60 -14.50
CA ALA A 364 -22.07 -12.22 -15.91
C ALA A 364 -22.58 -10.79 -16.12
N ARG A 365 -23.09 -10.09 -15.09
CA ARG A 365 -23.59 -8.71 -15.23
C ARG A 365 -22.46 -7.70 -15.31
N THR A 366 -22.66 -6.71 -16.17
CA THR A 366 -21.78 -5.55 -16.34
C THR A 366 -22.16 -4.42 -15.39
N ALA A 367 -21.28 -3.43 -15.22
CA ALA A 367 -21.62 -2.25 -14.43
C ALA A 367 -22.78 -1.43 -15.03
N GLY A 368 -23.01 -1.57 -16.35
CA GLY A 368 -24.14 -0.96 -17.05
C GLY A 368 -25.50 -1.55 -16.72
N ASP A 369 -25.52 -2.85 -16.37
CA ASP A 369 -26.75 -3.61 -16.07
C ASP A 369 -27.26 -3.42 -14.64
N LEU A 370 -26.47 -2.72 -13.79
CA LEU A 370 -26.78 -2.57 -12.37
C LEU A 370 -27.16 -1.12 -12.05
N THR A 371 -28.13 -0.98 -11.14
CA THR A 371 -28.56 0.32 -10.64
C THR A 371 -27.65 0.77 -9.50
N GLU A 372 -27.27 2.03 -9.51
CA GLU A 372 -26.63 2.65 -8.33
C GLU A 372 -27.59 2.64 -7.15
N VAL A 373 -27.03 2.36 -5.96
CA VAL A 373 -27.81 2.47 -4.73
C VAL A 373 -28.13 3.93 -4.42
N PRO A 374 -29.25 4.21 -3.72
CA PRO A 374 -29.53 5.56 -3.24
C PRO A 374 -28.42 6.12 -2.35
N THR A 375 -28.24 7.42 -2.34
CA THR A 375 -27.30 8.12 -1.47
C THR A 375 -27.44 7.68 -0.01
N GLY A 376 -26.31 7.39 0.62
CA GLY A 376 -26.25 6.90 2.01
C GLY A 376 -26.47 5.39 2.16
N GLN A 377 -26.90 4.68 1.13
CA GLN A 377 -27.07 3.23 1.19
C GLN A 377 -25.74 2.51 0.84
N PRO A 378 -25.48 1.38 1.49
CA PRO A 378 -24.29 0.59 1.21
C PRO A 378 -24.40 -0.17 -0.13
N GLY A 379 -23.32 -0.19 -0.89
CA GLY A 379 -23.20 -0.95 -2.13
C GLY A 379 -21.74 -1.23 -2.46
N GLU A 380 -21.48 -2.06 -3.48
CA GLU A 380 -20.13 -2.37 -3.93
C GLU A 380 -19.56 -1.20 -4.74
N LEU A 381 -18.34 -0.79 -4.37
CA LEU A 381 -17.60 0.21 -5.12
C LEU A 381 -17.03 -0.39 -6.40
N VAL A 382 -17.41 0.16 -7.55
CA VAL A 382 -16.77 -0.11 -8.84
C VAL A 382 -16.14 1.16 -9.39
N MET A 383 -14.99 1.01 -10.04
CA MET A 383 -14.16 2.13 -10.44
C MET A 383 -13.63 1.97 -11.84
N ARG A 384 -13.47 3.11 -12.53
CA ARG A 384 -12.82 3.20 -13.83
C ARG A 384 -11.91 4.42 -13.85
N GLY A 385 -10.70 4.27 -14.38
CA GLY A 385 -9.75 5.38 -14.45
C GLY A 385 -8.40 4.95 -15.02
N PRO A 386 -7.53 5.92 -15.36
CA PRO A 386 -6.24 5.65 -15.99
C PRO A 386 -5.25 4.88 -15.09
N GLN A 387 -5.47 4.89 -13.78
CA GLN A 387 -4.64 4.21 -12.79
C GLN A 387 -5.00 2.72 -12.60
N ILE A 388 -6.06 2.21 -13.24
CA ILE A 388 -6.49 0.82 -13.07
C ILE A 388 -5.55 -0.12 -13.84
N MET A 389 -5.17 -1.23 -13.23
CA MET A 389 -4.24 -2.23 -13.73
C MET A 389 -4.61 -2.77 -15.11
N LEU A 390 -3.63 -3.33 -15.82
CA LEU A 390 -3.87 -4.10 -17.05
C LEU A 390 -4.53 -5.46 -16.79
N GLY A 391 -4.33 -6.03 -15.61
CA GLY A 391 -4.82 -7.34 -15.21
C GLY A 391 -3.85 -8.06 -14.28
N TYR A 392 -4.14 -9.33 -14.00
CA TYR A 392 -3.26 -10.21 -13.24
C TYR A 392 -2.34 -11.02 -14.17
N TRP A 393 -1.08 -11.09 -13.80
CA TRP A 393 -0.02 -11.76 -14.55
C TRP A 393 -0.32 -13.25 -14.73
N HIS A 394 -0.43 -13.70 -15.98
CA HIS A 394 -0.79 -15.07 -16.37
C HIS A 394 -2.11 -15.60 -15.78
N GLU A 395 -3.02 -14.71 -15.36
CA GLU A 395 -4.29 -15.05 -14.70
C GLU A 395 -5.50 -14.40 -15.40
N PRO A 396 -5.82 -14.78 -16.66
CA PRO A 396 -6.88 -14.12 -17.42
C PRO A 396 -8.27 -14.31 -16.80
N GLN A 397 -8.54 -15.46 -16.18
CA GLN A 397 -9.83 -15.72 -15.52
C GLN A 397 -10.00 -14.87 -14.26
N ALA A 398 -8.92 -14.74 -13.46
CA ALA A 398 -8.93 -13.86 -12.29
C ALA A 398 -9.09 -12.39 -12.71
N THR A 399 -8.46 -11.98 -13.82
CA THR A 399 -8.63 -10.65 -14.40
C THR A 399 -10.07 -10.39 -14.79
N ALA A 400 -10.68 -11.28 -15.59
CA ALA A 400 -12.08 -11.17 -16.02
C ALA A 400 -13.07 -11.16 -14.85
N SER A 401 -12.71 -11.75 -13.70
CA SER A 401 -13.58 -11.74 -12.52
C SER A 401 -13.68 -10.37 -11.84
N VAL A 402 -12.72 -9.47 -12.04
CA VAL A 402 -12.64 -8.15 -11.39
C VAL A 402 -12.60 -6.97 -12.38
N LEU A 403 -12.22 -7.19 -13.64
CA LEU A 403 -12.26 -6.19 -14.72
C LEU A 403 -13.34 -6.56 -15.72
N ARG A 404 -14.42 -5.77 -15.77
CA ARG A 404 -15.57 -6.02 -16.65
C ARG A 404 -15.97 -4.71 -17.32
N ASP A 405 -16.02 -4.68 -18.64
CA ASP A 405 -16.38 -3.51 -19.45
C ASP A 405 -15.64 -2.22 -19.03
N GLY A 406 -14.34 -2.34 -18.74
CA GLY A 406 -13.50 -1.23 -18.30
C GLY A 406 -13.71 -0.78 -16.85
N TRP A 407 -14.57 -1.46 -16.08
CA TRP A 407 -14.79 -1.22 -14.66
C TRP A 407 -14.07 -2.25 -13.80
N TYR A 408 -13.36 -1.76 -12.79
CA TYR A 408 -12.75 -2.58 -11.76
C TYR A 408 -13.72 -2.74 -10.57
N TRP A 409 -13.98 -3.97 -10.19
CA TRP A 409 -14.84 -4.37 -9.08
C TRP A 409 -13.99 -4.57 -7.85
N SER A 410 -14.09 -3.62 -6.91
CA SER A 410 -13.19 -3.58 -5.74
C SER A 410 -13.42 -4.71 -4.74
N GLY A 411 -14.64 -5.23 -4.67
CA GLY A 411 -15.08 -6.12 -3.60
C GLY A 411 -15.25 -5.42 -2.25
N ASP A 412 -15.15 -4.08 -2.21
CA ASP A 412 -15.35 -3.29 -0.99
C ASP A 412 -16.75 -2.68 -1.00
N ILE A 413 -17.45 -2.76 0.13
CA ILE A 413 -18.75 -2.14 0.35
C ILE A 413 -18.53 -0.76 0.91
N VAL A 414 -19.14 0.24 0.28
CA VAL A 414 -19.03 1.64 0.66
C VAL A 414 -20.40 2.32 0.73
N THR A 415 -20.48 3.43 1.43
CA THR A 415 -21.57 4.42 1.31
C THR A 415 -21.03 5.69 0.68
N ARG A 416 -21.88 6.43 -0.04
CA ARG A 416 -21.60 7.78 -0.56
C ARG A 416 -22.68 8.71 -0.02
N ASP A 417 -22.28 9.81 0.63
CA ASP A 417 -23.23 10.81 1.10
C ASP A 417 -23.62 11.84 0.02
N GLY A 418 -24.49 12.80 0.39
CA GLY A 418 -24.98 13.83 -0.52
C GLY A 418 -23.93 14.86 -0.95
N GLU A 419 -22.81 14.95 -0.22
CA GLU A 419 -21.69 15.84 -0.51
C GLU A 419 -20.59 15.13 -1.34
N GLY A 420 -20.76 13.82 -1.60
CA GLY A 420 -19.84 13.03 -2.40
C GLY A 420 -18.70 12.37 -1.62
N PHE A 421 -18.74 12.38 -0.28
CA PHE A 421 -17.77 11.67 0.54
C PHE A 421 -18.09 10.18 0.62
N TYR A 422 -17.06 9.37 0.47
CA TYR A 422 -17.16 7.91 0.55
C TYR A 422 -16.69 7.41 1.91
N ARG A 423 -17.37 6.38 2.43
CA ARG A 423 -16.99 5.66 3.66
C ARG A 423 -16.96 4.17 3.39
N VAL A 424 -15.87 3.52 3.74
CA VAL A 424 -15.77 2.06 3.63
C VAL A 424 -16.53 1.42 4.78
N VAL A 425 -17.48 0.56 4.44
CA VAL A 425 -18.26 -0.22 5.41
C VAL A 425 -17.52 -1.50 5.76
N ASP A 426 -17.20 -2.34 4.76
CA ASP A 426 -16.36 -3.54 4.89
C ASP A 426 -16.06 -4.15 3.51
N ARG A 427 -15.43 -5.32 3.51
CA ARG A 427 -15.27 -6.12 2.31
C ARG A 427 -16.46 -7.05 2.09
N ARG A 428 -16.94 -7.13 0.86
CA ARG A 428 -18.07 -8.02 0.49
C ARG A 428 -17.86 -9.47 0.96
N LYS A 429 -16.64 -10.00 0.82
CA LYS A 429 -16.27 -11.36 1.23
C LYS A 429 -16.11 -11.53 2.74
N GLU A 430 -15.94 -10.44 3.47
CA GLU A 430 -15.82 -10.44 4.93
C GLU A 430 -17.16 -10.20 5.63
N MET A 431 -18.16 -9.71 4.90
CA MET A 431 -19.51 -9.50 5.43
C MET A 431 -20.09 -10.82 5.97
N ILE A 432 -20.47 -10.80 7.23
CA ILE A 432 -21.04 -11.96 7.93
C ILE A 432 -22.54 -12.05 7.63
N LYS A 433 -23.03 -13.19 7.19
CA LYS A 433 -24.44 -13.39 6.82
C LYS A 433 -25.22 -14.01 7.98
N TYR A 434 -25.65 -13.19 8.92
CA TYR A 434 -26.44 -13.62 10.07
C TYR A 434 -27.95 -13.56 9.77
N LYS A 435 -28.62 -14.72 9.66
CA LYS A 435 -30.09 -14.83 9.39
C LYS A 435 -30.57 -13.94 8.23
N GLY A 436 -29.76 -13.86 7.15
CA GLY A 436 -30.07 -13.02 6.00
C GLY A 436 -29.65 -11.55 6.13
N PHE A 437 -29.24 -11.09 7.31
CA PHE A 437 -28.68 -9.75 7.51
C PHE A 437 -27.17 -9.74 7.28
N ALA A 438 -26.68 -8.70 6.62
CA ALA A 438 -25.25 -8.46 6.44
C ALA A 438 -24.70 -7.72 7.67
N VAL A 439 -23.68 -8.31 8.31
CA VAL A 439 -22.95 -7.70 9.43
C VAL A 439 -21.54 -7.39 8.96
N ALA A 440 -21.15 -6.12 9.03
CA ALA A 440 -19.79 -5.68 8.72
C ALA A 440 -18.88 -5.92 9.93
N PRO A 441 -17.85 -6.81 9.82
CA PRO A 441 -16.87 -6.97 10.88
C PRO A 441 -16.25 -5.68 11.38
N ALA A 442 -15.91 -4.77 10.47
CA ALA A 442 -15.27 -3.50 10.82
C ALA A 442 -16.14 -2.60 11.70
N GLU A 443 -17.47 -2.62 11.54
CA GLU A 443 -18.41 -1.86 12.39
C GLU A 443 -18.42 -2.41 13.83
N VAL A 444 -18.39 -3.72 13.98
CA VAL A 444 -18.33 -4.38 15.29
C VAL A 444 -16.97 -4.14 15.96
N GLU A 445 -15.88 -4.23 15.16
CA GLU A 445 -14.51 -3.95 15.61
C GLU A 445 -14.39 -2.51 16.12
N ALA A 446 -14.95 -1.54 15.40
CA ALA A 446 -14.92 -0.13 15.79
C ALA A 446 -15.55 0.08 17.19
N VAL A 447 -16.72 -0.52 17.44
CA VAL A 447 -17.39 -0.42 18.74
C VAL A 447 -16.60 -1.15 19.84
N LEU A 448 -16.06 -2.33 19.56
CA LEU A 448 -15.23 -3.05 20.53
C LEU A 448 -13.99 -2.26 20.95
N LEU A 449 -13.36 -1.53 20.04
CA LEU A 449 -12.19 -0.70 20.30
C LEU A 449 -12.47 0.51 21.22
N GLU A 450 -13.73 0.93 21.37
CA GLU A 450 -14.13 1.96 22.31
C GLU A 450 -14.13 1.46 23.77
N HIS A 451 -14.16 0.13 23.98
CA HIS A 451 -14.18 -0.44 25.31
C HIS A 451 -12.80 -0.32 25.99
N PRO A 452 -12.72 0.14 27.27
CA PRO A 452 -11.44 0.38 27.95
C PRO A 452 -10.50 -0.84 28.01
N ALA A 453 -11.05 -2.04 28.09
CA ALA A 453 -10.27 -3.28 28.16
C ALA A 453 -9.65 -3.70 26.81
N VAL A 454 -10.16 -3.19 25.68
CA VAL A 454 -9.76 -3.67 24.35
C VAL A 454 -8.56 -2.90 23.82
N LYS A 455 -7.47 -3.61 23.57
CA LYS A 455 -6.28 -3.09 22.91
C LYS A 455 -6.38 -3.24 21.39
N GLU A 456 -6.77 -4.42 20.95
CA GLU A 456 -6.95 -4.80 19.54
C GLU A 456 -8.10 -5.78 19.43
N CYS A 457 -8.80 -5.78 18.31
CA CYS A 457 -9.79 -6.81 18.02
C CYS A 457 -9.86 -7.13 16.53
N GLY A 458 -10.43 -8.29 16.21
CA GLY A 458 -10.77 -8.72 14.86
C GLY A 458 -12.03 -9.56 14.91
N VAL A 459 -12.97 -9.30 14.00
CA VAL A 459 -14.25 -10.00 13.95
C VAL A 459 -14.34 -10.82 12.67
N VAL A 460 -14.84 -12.05 12.78
CA VAL A 460 -15.05 -12.95 11.65
C VAL A 460 -16.38 -13.68 11.76
N GLY A 461 -16.91 -14.13 10.62
CA GLY A 461 -18.04 -15.05 10.58
C GLY A 461 -17.58 -16.48 10.86
N ARG A 462 -18.35 -17.19 11.70
CA ARG A 462 -18.29 -18.63 11.85
C ARG A 462 -19.60 -19.25 11.38
N ALA A 463 -19.52 -20.34 10.62
CA ALA A 463 -20.70 -21.06 10.16
C ALA A 463 -21.57 -21.52 11.34
N ASP A 464 -22.88 -21.33 11.23
CA ASP A 464 -23.89 -21.74 12.20
C ASP A 464 -25.11 -22.32 11.48
N ALA A 465 -25.58 -23.48 11.95
CA ALA A 465 -26.65 -24.21 11.29
C ALA A 465 -28.00 -23.48 11.30
N ALA A 466 -28.27 -22.62 12.30
CA ALA A 466 -29.54 -21.92 12.45
C ALA A 466 -29.48 -20.47 11.91
N ALA A 467 -28.30 -19.87 11.90
CA ALA A 467 -28.12 -18.46 11.53
C ALA A 467 -27.40 -18.24 10.21
N GLY A 468 -26.88 -19.31 9.57
CA GLY A 468 -25.96 -19.23 8.44
C GLY A 468 -24.55 -18.94 8.92
N GLU A 469 -24.30 -17.74 9.41
CA GLU A 469 -23.08 -17.38 10.12
C GLU A 469 -23.39 -16.60 11.40
N ILE A 470 -22.48 -16.67 12.37
CA ILE A 470 -22.50 -15.84 13.57
C ILE A 470 -21.26 -14.98 13.68
N PRO A 471 -21.35 -13.72 14.17
CA PRO A 471 -20.19 -12.90 14.47
C PRO A 471 -19.40 -13.44 15.66
N VAL A 472 -18.10 -13.63 15.49
CA VAL A 472 -17.15 -14.07 16.52
C VAL A 472 -16.04 -13.03 16.61
N ALA A 473 -15.78 -12.52 17.82
CA ALA A 473 -14.74 -11.54 18.08
C ALA A 473 -13.48 -12.19 18.67
N PHE A 474 -12.31 -11.77 18.18
CA PHE A 474 -11.00 -12.04 18.78
C PHE A 474 -10.49 -10.75 19.41
N VAL A 475 -10.17 -10.76 20.69
CA VAL A 475 -9.83 -9.57 21.47
C VAL A 475 -8.50 -9.73 22.17
N ALA A 476 -7.56 -8.81 21.92
CA ALA A 476 -6.36 -8.64 22.72
C ALA A 476 -6.60 -7.55 23.77
N LEU A 477 -6.32 -7.85 25.02
CA LEU A 477 -6.60 -6.97 26.15
C LEU A 477 -5.48 -5.95 26.38
N ARG A 478 -5.83 -4.83 26.98
CA ARG A 478 -4.87 -3.87 27.56
C ARG A 478 -4.34 -4.42 28.90
N ASP A 479 -3.18 -3.93 29.28
CA ASP A 479 -2.58 -4.26 30.58
C ASP A 479 -3.52 -3.90 31.73
N GLY A 480 -3.60 -4.79 32.73
CA GLY A 480 -4.49 -4.63 33.89
C GLY A 480 -5.90 -5.22 33.74
N PHE A 481 -6.26 -5.72 32.55
CA PHE A 481 -7.50 -6.47 32.37
C PHE A 481 -7.22 -7.98 32.27
N VAL A 482 -8.16 -8.76 32.80
CA VAL A 482 -8.04 -10.24 32.84
C VAL A 482 -9.19 -10.82 32.01
N ASP A 483 -8.86 -11.81 31.20
CA ASP A 483 -9.83 -12.57 30.41
C ASP A 483 -10.80 -13.38 31.28
N GLY A 484 -11.93 -13.72 30.73
CA GLY A 484 -12.90 -14.57 31.39
C GLY A 484 -14.35 -14.31 30.96
N LYS A 485 -15.25 -15.22 31.34
CA LYS A 485 -16.67 -15.18 30.95
C LYS A 485 -17.39 -13.87 31.33
N LYS A 486 -16.97 -13.22 32.42
CA LYS A 486 -17.57 -11.94 32.82
C LYS A 486 -17.24 -10.84 31.83
N LEU A 487 -15.98 -10.71 31.43
CA LEU A 487 -15.54 -9.72 30.45
C LEU A 487 -16.08 -10.04 29.04
N GLU A 488 -16.16 -11.33 28.67
CA GLU A 488 -16.82 -11.76 27.43
C GLU A 488 -18.27 -11.25 27.36
N ALA A 489 -19.06 -11.50 28.42
CA ALA A 489 -20.46 -11.03 28.51
C ALA A 489 -20.55 -9.50 28.49
N GLU A 490 -19.64 -8.80 29.16
CA GLU A 490 -19.54 -7.34 29.19
C GLU A 490 -19.27 -6.77 27.79
N LEU A 491 -18.33 -7.34 27.05
CA LEU A 491 -18.01 -6.93 25.67
C LEU A 491 -19.18 -7.15 24.71
N CYS A 492 -19.86 -8.30 24.83
CA CYS A 492 -21.05 -8.57 24.05
C CYS A 492 -22.17 -7.58 24.35
N ALA A 493 -22.43 -7.29 25.63
CA ALA A 493 -23.41 -6.31 26.06
C ALA A 493 -23.05 -4.89 25.60
N PHE A 494 -21.77 -4.53 25.68
CA PHE A 494 -21.28 -3.22 25.24
C PHE A 494 -21.57 -2.96 23.75
N VAL A 495 -21.42 -4.00 22.91
CA VAL A 495 -21.77 -3.91 21.48
C VAL A 495 -23.29 -3.89 21.31
N ALA A 496 -24.04 -4.71 22.07
CA ALA A 496 -25.50 -4.78 21.99
C ALA A 496 -26.21 -3.46 22.35
N ASP A 497 -25.63 -2.69 23.26
CA ASP A 497 -26.13 -1.37 23.65
C ASP A 497 -25.91 -0.29 22.56
N ARG A 498 -25.01 -0.52 21.62
CA ARG A 498 -24.59 0.45 20.59
C ARG A 498 -24.98 0.06 19.18
N LEU A 499 -25.11 -1.23 18.90
CA LEU A 499 -25.49 -1.76 17.60
C LEU A 499 -26.73 -2.64 17.69
N THR A 500 -27.42 -2.81 16.56
CA THR A 500 -28.58 -3.71 16.46
C THR A 500 -28.20 -5.14 16.86
N HIS A 501 -29.13 -5.82 17.51
CA HIS A 501 -28.93 -7.15 18.11
C HIS A 501 -28.27 -8.19 17.19
N TYR A 502 -28.56 -8.17 15.89
CA TYR A 502 -27.96 -9.14 14.96
C TYR A 502 -26.46 -8.90 14.69
N LYS A 503 -25.93 -7.72 15.01
CA LYS A 503 -24.50 -7.36 14.90
C LYS A 503 -23.68 -7.74 16.13
N GLN A 504 -24.33 -8.08 17.23
CA GLN A 504 -23.65 -8.46 18.47
C GLN A 504 -22.77 -9.71 18.25
N PRO A 505 -21.53 -9.75 18.73
CA PRO A 505 -20.72 -10.95 18.78
C PRO A 505 -21.42 -12.05 19.60
N ARG A 506 -21.39 -13.26 19.11
CA ARG A 506 -21.97 -14.43 19.81
C ARG A 506 -20.93 -15.15 20.66
N GLU A 507 -19.66 -14.91 20.37
CA GLU A 507 -18.51 -15.45 21.09
C GLU A 507 -17.38 -14.42 21.08
N VAL A 508 -16.59 -14.42 22.15
CA VAL A 508 -15.37 -13.62 22.27
C VAL A 508 -14.22 -14.54 22.64
N HIS A 509 -13.18 -14.59 21.82
CA HIS A 509 -11.94 -15.31 22.08
C HIS A 509 -10.85 -14.32 22.47
N PHE A 510 -10.26 -14.50 23.65
CA PHE A 510 -9.13 -13.69 24.07
C PHE A 510 -7.83 -14.23 23.48
N VAL A 511 -7.04 -13.33 22.91
CA VAL A 511 -5.76 -13.64 22.24
C VAL A 511 -4.66 -12.70 22.71
N SER A 512 -3.41 -13.12 22.63
CA SER A 512 -2.28 -12.28 23.00
C SER A 512 -2.07 -11.11 22.00
N ALA A 513 -2.38 -11.34 20.73
CA ALA A 513 -2.34 -10.32 19.67
C ALA A 513 -3.27 -10.74 18.51
N VAL A 514 -3.83 -9.76 17.81
CA VAL A 514 -4.59 -10.00 16.58
C VAL A 514 -3.60 -10.10 15.41
N PRO A 515 -3.64 -11.19 14.60
CA PRO A 515 -2.73 -11.36 13.49
C PRO A 515 -2.96 -10.28 12.41
N LYS A 516 -1.87 -9.60 12.02
CA LYS A 516 -1.88 -8.49 11.06
C LYS A 516 -0.75 -8.61 10.04
N THR A 517 -0.95 -8.02 8.87
CA THR A 517 0.13 -7.79 7.90
C THR A 517 1.09 -6.71 8.40
N ALA A 518 2.26 -6.56 7.75
CA ALA A 518 3.20 -5.47 8.02
C ALA A 518 2.57 -4.07 7.84
N SER A 519 1.54 -3.96 6.99
CA SER A 519 0.76 -2.72 6.79
C SER A 519 -0.36 -2.52 7.82
N GLY A 520 -0.48 -3.41 8.83
CA GLY A 520 -1.49 -3.30 9.90
C GLY A 520 -2.88 -3.87 9.57
N LYS A 521 -3.04 -4.51 8.41
CA LYS A 521 -4.32 -5.12 8.01
C LYS A 521 -4.53 -6.45 8.74
N ILE A 522 -5.73 -6.63 9.33
CA ILE A 522 -6.12 -7.86 10.03
C ILE A 522 -6.11 -9.05 9.06
N LEU A 523 -5.47 -10.14 9.47
CA LEU A 523 -5.44 -11.41 8.74
C LEU A 523 -6.63 -12.29 9.16
N ARG A 524 -7.85 -11.92 8.77
CA ARG A 524 -9.09 -12.63 9.13
C ARG A 524 -9.09 -14.11 8.77
N ARG A 525 -8.34 -14.50 7.73
CA ARG A 525 -8.16 -15.90 7.37
C ARG A 525 -7.53 -16.71 8.50
N GLU A 526 -6.55 -16.14 9.20
CA GLU A 526 -5.91 -16.84 10.33
C GLU A 526 -6.85 -16.92 11.55
N LEU A 527 -7.68 -15.88 11.76
CA LEU A 527 -8.71 -15.92 12.82
C LEU A 527 -9.76 -16.99 12.53
N ARG A 528 -10.22 -17.13 11.27
CA ARG A 528 -11.18 -18.17 10.90
C ARG A 528 -10.63 -19.58 11.12
N LYS A 529 -9.35 -19.83 10.85
CA LYS A 529 -8.73 -21.14 11.11
C LYS A 529 -8.72 -21.53 12.60
N ALA A 530 -8.72 -20.55 13.49
CA ALA A 530 -8.72 -20.80 14.92
C ALA A 530 -10.10 -21.24 15.47
N ILE A 531 -11.17 -21.10 14.68
CA ILE A 531 -12.56 -21.44 15.06
C ILE A 531 -13.25 -22.40 14.06
N SER A 532 -12.47 -22.93 13.11
CA SER A 532 -12.93 -23.94 12.12
C SER A 532 -12.95 -25.34 12.73
#